data_3acec7f84df0586850352e8caaefbc46
#
_entry.id   3acec7f84df0586850352e8caaefbc46
#
_cell.length_a   1.000
_cell.length_b   1.000
_cell.length_c   1.000
_cell.angle_alpha   90.00
_cell.angle_beta   90.00
_cell.angle_gamma   90.00
#
_symmetry.space_group_name_H-M   'P 1'
#
loop_
_entity.id
_entity.type
_entity.pdbx_description
1 polymer ?
#
loop_
_entity_poly.entity_id
_entity_poly.type
_entity_poly.pdbx_seq_one_letter_code
_entity_poly.pdbx_strand_id
1 'polypeptide(L)'
;FYIIFKDNNQVDEHFSSNSYQYCLEDSFFYKYQGKIYTKIIGKGYIAVPEADAATFQVFPESLRIQQIGWDKAHVFHNNQIVPLQPPITPIGNDLFTDGKDTYFCASRPDFKAGTNDSPPIKQVGRNGQKFSALNSSPYLSTDGTYFYYQGEKIEGAKDTIFPILELRERDKNSKKISFSCYFSDGKHVFYKNHLLDETFTDDLVTDIFSNHGYFEYLYHLNGGKVFIDGKPFMPNEAPYHLLIGDDSYTDHLFFTNENGIYYYDLEEKEVKKAMDSNPFKGYKKEDNGYFYNEKNILFFRPRTHIARGRRYKGMTGYSTEICLLKNTSTLEFEDKIKQKVLSSEEYQVLAKAKTRTVSFWERYFVLWLLIILTSLSYIISFIFRRYNITIDPFLLDEKYLRINNLVGKRYLISDIQKVVFTIYKEKNISGEMHIVTKSKDTSPSYRVKSGKTTETEAALLEKIKDLQQLLENQNIKVQINS
;
A
#
# COMPACT_ATOMS: atom_id res chain seq x y z
N PHE A 1 -6.56 20.18 5.38
CA PHE A 1 -7.97 20.13 5.83
C PHE A 1 -8.20 18.73 6.38
N TYR A 2 -8.14 18.56 7.71
CA TYR A 2 -8.61 17.37 8.40
C TYR A 2 -10.11 17.57 8.62
N ILE A 3 -10.93 16.82 7.91
CA ILE A 3 -12.34 16.67 8.27
C ILE A 3 -12.39 15.65 9.40
N ILE A 4 -12.49 16.14 10.62
CA ILE A 4 -12.76 15.30 11.78
C ILE A 4 -14.23 14.91 11.71
N PHE A 5 -14.53 13.70 11.25
CA PHE A 5 -15.83 13.09 11.49
C PHE A 5 -15.92 12.81 12.99
N LYS A 6 -16.73 13.60 13.68
CA LYS A 6 -17.10 13.35 15.05
C LYS A 6 -18.12 12.20 15.03
N ASP A 7 -17.63 10.96 15.04
CA ASP A 7 -18.48 9.80 15.34
C ASP A 7 -18.84 9.86 16.82
N ASN A 8 -20.12 9.68 17.14
CA ASN A 8 -20.67 9.71 18.51
C ASN A 8 -20.17 8.57 19.43
N ASN A 9 -19.17 7.80 19.01
CA ASN A 9 -18.53 6.72 19.74
C ASN A 9 -17.11 7.08 20.22
N GLN A 10 -16.77 8.35 20.36
CA GLN A 10 -15.48 8.75 20.90
C GLN A 10 -15.37 8.28 22.36
N VAL A 11 -14.44 7.36 22.57
CA VAL A 11 -13.96 6.96 23.89
C VAL A 11 -13.35 8.17 24.58
N ASP A 12 -13.53 8.29 25.87
CA ASP A 12 -13.00 9.43 26.62
C ASP A 12 -11.46 9.50 26.55
N GLU A 13 -10.90 10.70 26.80
CA GLU A 13 -9.47 10.95 26.70
C GLU A 13 -8.67 10.12 27.74
N HIS A 14 -9.28 9.85 28.88
CA HIS A 14 -8.67 9.04 29.94
C HIS A 14 -8.43 7.60 29.47
N PHE A 15 -9.42 6.98 28.82
CA PHE A 15 -9.26 5.65 28.23
C PHE A 15 -8.20 5.65 27.12
N SER A 16 -8.26 6.61 26.20
CA SER A 16 -7.31 6.68 25.06
C SER A 16 -5.86 6.80 25.53
N SER A 17 -5.63 7.58 26.60
CA SER A 17 -4.29 7.79 27.15
C SER A 17 -3.74 6.61 27.95
N ASN A 18 -4.61 5.79 28.53
CA ASN A 18 -4.26 4.68 29.44
C ASN A 18 -4.75 3.31 28.93
N SER A 19 -4.99 3.17 27.65
CA SER A 19 -5.63 1.98 27.07
C SER A 19 -4.93 0.67 27.39
N TYR A 20 -3.59 0.66 27.52
CA TYR A 20 -2.81 -0.52 27.89
C TYR A 20 -3.27 -1.18 29.20
N GLN A 21 -3.84 -0.40 30.16
CA GLN A 21 -4.35 -0.92 31.44
C GLN A 21 -5.68 -1.68 31.29
N TYR A 22 -6.37 -1.50 30.19
CA TYR A 22 -7.67 -2.08 29.92
C TYR A 22 -7.62 -3.18 28.85
N CYS A 23 -6.43 -3.45 28.30
CA CYS A 23 -6.19 -4.47 27.28
C CYS A 23 -6.44 -5.87 27.87
N LEU A 24 -7.11 -6.72 27.11
CA LEU A 24 -7.36 -8.11 27.45
C LEU A 24 -6.28 -8.99 26.79
N GLU A 25 -5.40 -9.62 27.60
CA GLU A 25 -4.41 -10.62 27.16
C GLU A 25 -3.61 -10.18 25.90
N ASP A 26 -3.18 -8.91 25.84
CA ASP A 26 -2.51 -8.31 24.69
C ASP A 26 -3.23 -8.47 23.36
N SER A 27 -4.54 -8.70 23.40
CA SER A 27 -5.42 -8.72 22.23
C SER A 27 -5.73 -7.31 21.72
N PHE A 28 -6.52 -7.22 20.66
CA PHE A 28 -7.06 -5.93 20.20
C PHE A 28 -8.34 -5.53 20.93
N PHE A 29 -8.71 -6.24 22.00
CA PHE A 29 -9.89 -5.94 22.80
C PHE A 29 -9.52 -5.32 24.15
N TYR A 30 -10.41 -4.43 24.60
CA TYR A 30 -10.24 -3.61 25.80
C TYR A 30 -11.54 -3.61 26.59
N LYS A 31 -11.45 -3.78 27.91
CA LYS A 31 -12.62 -3.72 28.79
C LYS A 31 -12.57 -2.43 29.64
N TYR A 32 -13.51 -1.54 29.39
CA TYR A 32 -13.59 -0.26 30.11
C TYR A 32 -15.04 0.11 30.43
N GLN A 33 -15.30 0.49 31.70
CA GLN A 33 -16.62 0.87 32.21
C GLN A 33 -17.74 -0.11 31.83
N GLY A 34 -17.47 -1.41 31.92
CA GLY A 34 -18.45 -2.46 31.64
C GLY A 34 -18.78 -2.66 30.15
N LYS A 35 -17.98 -2.07 29.26
CA LYS A 35 -18.11 -2.25 27.80
C LYS A 35 -16.84 -2.84 27.22
N ILE A 36 -16.99 -3.48 26.08
CA ILE A 36 -15.86 -3.99 25.28
C ILE A 36 -15.61 -3.04 24.10
N TYR A 37 -14.34 -2.75 23.87
CA TYR A 37 -13.87 -1.95 22.75
C TYR A 37 -12.83 -2.76 21.96
N THR A 38 -12.69 -2.49 20.68
CA THR A 38 -11.61 -3.02 19.85
C THR A 38 -10.82 -1.89 19.22
N LYS A 39 -9.51 -2.10 19.05
CA LYS A 39 -8.62 -1.14 18.38
C LYS A 39 -8.52 -1.48 16.91
N ILE A 40 -9.01 -0.62 16.03
CA ILE A 40 -8.90 -0.75 14.58
C ILE A 40 -7.85 0.24 14.07
N ILE A 41 -6.86 -0.23 13.33
CA ILE A 41 -5.79 0.60 12.79
C ILE A 41 -6.40 1.69 11.90
N GLY A 42 -6.05 2.94 12.15
CA GLY A 42 -6.55 4.10 11.41
C GLY A 42 -7.93 4.61 11.84
N LYS A 43 -8.68 3.86 12.68
CA LYS A 43 -10.00 4.27 13.19
C LYS A 43 -10.03 4.50 14.71
N GLY A 44 -8.99 4.01 15.44
CA GLY A 44 -8.94 4.12 16.88
C GLY A 44 -9.74 3.04 17.61
N TYR A 45 -10.29 3.36 18.77
CA TYR A 45 -11.07 2.46 19.61
C TYR A 45 -12.56 2.55 19.28
N ILE A 46 -13.17 1.41 18.96
CA ILE A 46 -14.57 1.30 18.59
C ILE A 46 -15.26 0.35 19.57
N ALA A 47 -16.43 0.73 20.06
CA ALA A 47 -17.23 -0.17 20.90
C ALA A 47 -17.63 -1.42 20.10
N VAL A 48 -17.56 -2.59 20.77
CA VAL A 48 -18.05 -3.85 20.22
C VAL A 48 -19.53 -3.97 20.59
N PRO A 49 -20.44 -3.83 19.62
CA PRO A 49 -21.87 -3.86 19.91
C PRO A 49 -22.28 -5.26 20.40
N GLU A 50 -23.26 -5.33 21.29
CA GLU A 50 -23.84 -6.56 21.82
C GLU A 50 -22.87 -7.45 22.65
N ALA A 51 -21.62 -7.07 22.84
CA ALA A 51 -20.68 -7.85 23.64
C ALA A 51 -21.03 -7.82 25.13
N ASP A 52 -21.21 -8.99 25.74
CA ASP A 52 -21.37 -9.13 27.18
C ASP A 52 -20.01 -9.06 27.89
N ALA A 53 -19.67 -7.88 28.40
CA ALA A 53 -18.40 -7.65 29.06
C ALA A 53 -18.17 -8.51 30.33
N ALA A 54 -19.20 -9.14 30.89
CA ALA A 54 -19.08 -10.02 32.05
C ALA A 54 -18.53 -11.38 31.67
N THR A 55 -18.85 -11.87 30.47
CA THR A 55 -18.44 -13.19 29.97
C THR A 55 -17.48 -13.15 28.80
N PHE A 56 -17.05 -11.94 28.40
CA PHE A 56 -16.15 -11.74 27.26
C PHE A 56 -14.78 -12.35 27.49
N GLN A 57 -14.30 -13.11 26.53
CA GLN A 57 -13.02 -13.80 26.53
C GLN A 57 -12.26 -13.51 25.23
N VAL A 58 -10.94 -13.67 25.27
CA VAL A 58 -10.01 -13.58 24.15
C VAL A 58 -9.02 -14.74 24.22
N PHE A 59 -8.27 -15.00 23.16
CA PHE A 59 -7.18 -15.96 23.21
C PHE A 59 -6.02 -15.46 24.07
N PRO A 60 -5.28 -16.35 24.75
CA PRO A 60 -4.07 -16.01 25.47
C PRO A 60 -3.03 -15.34 24.53
N GLU A 61 -2.22 -14.44 25.07
CA GLU A 61 -1.15 -13.73 24.36
C GLU A 61 -0.25 -14.64 23.50
N SER A 62 0.03 -15.86 23.99
CA SER A 62 0.87 -16.84 23.30
C SER A 62 0.34 -17.29 21.94
N LEU A 63 -0.92 -17.02 21.63
CA LEU A 63 -1.62 -17.51 20.43
C LEU A 63 -1.88 -16.37 19.46
N ARG A 64 -1.18 -15.47 19.20
CA ARG A 64 -1.18 -14.43 18.14
C ARG A 64 -2.52 -14.03 17.50
N ILE A 65 -3.64 -14.71 17.78
CA ILE A 65 -4.98 -14.44 17.23
C ILE A 65 -5.62 -13.30 18.04
N GLN A 66 -5.24 -12.07 17.76
CA GLN A 66 -5.57 -10.91 18.59
C GLN A 66 -6.92 -10.25 18.24
N GLN A 67 -7.47 -10.56 17.05
CA GLN A 67 -8.70 -9.92 16.54
C GLN A 67 -9.97 -10.69 16.87
N ILE A 68 -9.86 -11.87 17.46
CA ILE A 68 -11.01 -12.74 17.78
C ILE A 68 -11.28 -12.68 19.28
N GLY A 69 -12.53 -12.42 19.63
CA GLY A 69 -13.03 -12.51 20.99
C GLY A 69 -14.43 -13.14 20.98
N TRP A 70 -14.90 -13.62 22.14
CA TRP A 70 -16.23 -14.20 22.26
C TRP A 70 -16.80 -13.96 23.65
N ASP A 71 -18.11 -13.98 23.72
CA ASP A 71 -18.85 -14.07 24.98
C ASP A 71 -19.67 -15.36 25.01
N LYS A 72 -20.61 -15.49 25.92
CA LYS A 72 -21.48 -16.68 26.04
C LYS A 72 -22.40 -16.91 24.84
N ALA A 73 -22.65 -15.91 24.02
CA ALA A 73 -23.64 -15.94 22.94
C ALA A 73 -23.04 -15.73 21.54
N HIS A 74 -21.97 -14.94 21.44
CA HIS A 74 -21.45 -14.48 20.16
C HIS A 74 -19.94 -14.62 20.06
N VAL A 75 -19.44 -14.80 18.84
CA VAL A 75 -18.03 -14.65 18.47
C VAL A 75 -17.87 -13.36 17.68
N PHE A 76 -16.81 -12.61 17.99
CA PHE A 76 -16.54 -11.32 17.39
C PHE A 76 -15.21 -11.37 16.63
N HIS A 77 -15.21 -10.81 15.44
CA HIS A 77 -13.99 -10.45 14.72
C HIS A 77 -13.90 -8.92 14.69
N ASN A 78 -12.99 -8.35 15.49
CA ASN A 78 -12.98 -6.95 15.84
C ASN A 78 -14.32 -6.49 16.43
N ASN A 79 -15.04 -5.56 15.78
CA ASN A 79 -16.32 -5.04 16.24
C ASN A 79 -17.53 -5.72 15.55
N GLN A 80 -17.34 -6.81 14.81
CA GLN A 80 -18.40 -7.48 14.07
C GLN A 80 -18.69 -8.87 14.63
N ILE A 81 -19.96 -9.20 14.80
CA ILE A 81 -20.40 -10.56 15.11
C ILE A 81 -20.16 -11.43 13.88
N VAL A 82 -19.57 -12.60 14.10
CA VAL A 82 -19.34 -13.62 13.06
C VAL A 82 -20.19 -14.86 13.33
N PRO A 83 -20.61 -15.61 12.30
CA PRO A 83 -21.54 -16.74 12.43
C PRO A 83 -20.85 -18.01 12.96
N LEU A 84 -20.13 -17.88 14.06
CA LEU A 84 -19.47 -18.98 14.77
C LEU A 84 -20.14 -19.21 16.13
N GLN A 85 -20.04 -20.42 16.64
CA GLN A 85 -20.65 -20.80 17.93
C GLN A 85 -19.60 -20.74 19.05
N PRO A 86 -19.83 -19.97 20.13
CA PRO A 86 -18.99 -20.05 21.31
C PRO A 86 -19.28 -21.34 22.10
N PRO A 87 -18.31 -21.87 22.88
CA PRO A 87 -16.95 -21.36 23.05
C PRO A 87 -16.06 -21.75 21.88
N ILE A 88 -15.09 -20.91 21.56
CA ILE A 88 -14.05 -21.24 20.59
C ILE A 88 -12.77 -21.71 21.30
N THR A 89 -12.10 -22.68 20.69
CA THR A 89 -10.92 -23.32 21.25
C THR A 89 -9.72 -23.14 20.31
N PRO A 90 -8.54 -22.69 20.81
CA PRO A 90 -7.37 -22.56 19.99
C PRO A 90 -6.76 -23.90 19.63
N ILE A 91 -6.21 -24.02 18.43
CA ILE A 91 -5.44 -25.17 17.96
C ILE A 91 -3.95 -24.82 17.89
N GLY A 92 -3.61 -23.55 17.60
CA GLY A 92 -2.26 -23.04 17.35
C GLY A 92 -2.06 -22.68 15.88
N ASN A 93 -0.97 -21.95 15.59
CA ASN A 93 -0.63 -21.48 14.23
C ASN A 93 -1.81 -20.76 13.55
N ASP A 94 -2.43 -19.83 14.28
CA ASP A 94 -3.58 -19.02 13.83
C ASP A 94 -4.85 -19.82 13.53
N LEU A 95 -4.92 -21.10 13.99
CA LEU A 95 -6.08 -21.97 13.88
C LEU A 95 -6.86 -22.04 15.19
N PHE A 96 -8.18 -22.11 15.06
CA PHE A 96 -9.12 -22.34 16.17
C PHE A 96 -10.36 -23.12 15.69
N THR A 97 -11.12 -23.64 16.63
CA THR A 97 -12.36 -24.40 16.34
C THR A 97 -13.52 -23.91 17.20
N ASP A 98 -14.72 -23.99 16.67
CA ASP A 98 -16.00 -23.83 17.41
C ASP A 98 -16.56 -25.19 17.90
N GLY A 99 -15.74 -26.24 17.88
CA GLY A 99 -16.13 -27.60 18.23
C GLY A 99 -16.70 -28.40 17.08
N LYS A 100 -17.15 -27.76 16.00
CA LYS A 100 -17.69 -28.39 14.80
C LYS A 100 -16.76 -28.25 13.61
N ASP A 101 -16.33 -27.05 13.36
CA ASP A 101 -15.50 -26.70 12.20
C ASP A 101 -14.18 -26.06 12.65
N THR A 102 -13.19 -26.06 11.78
CA THR A 102 -11.88 -25.43 12.02
C THR A 102 -11.70 -24.21 11.15
N TYR A 103 -11.18 -23.16 11.74
CA TYR A 103 -11.01 -21.86 11.12
C TYR A 103 -9.56 -21.39 11.24
N PHE A 104 -9.13 -20.61 10.27
CA PHE A 104 -7.87 -19.88 10.24
C PHE A 104 -8.14 -18.37 10.25
N CYS A 105 -7.41 -17.62 11.08
CA CYS A 105 -7.42 -16.17 11.07
C CYS A 105 -5.99 -15.65 11.26
N ALA A 106 -5.41 -15.09 10.22
CA ALA A 106 -4.03 -14.59 10.27
C ALA A 106 -3.85 -13.57 11.39
N SER A 107 -2.83 -13.74 12.21
CA SER A 107 -2.50 -12.86 13.35
C SER A 107 -2.02 -11.48 12.92
N ARG A 108 -1.48 -11.37 11.73
CA ARG A 108 -1.08 -10.09 11.13
C ARG A 108 -1.69 -9.97 9.76
N PRO A 109 -2.40 -8.88 9.46
CA PRO A 109 -2.72 -8.57 8.08
C PRO A 109 -1.38 -8.48 7.32
N ASP A 110 -1.28 -9.18 6.18
CA ASP A 110 -0.26 -8.83 5.20
C ASP A 110 -0.48 -7.35 4.90
N PHE A 111 0.37 -6.50 5.45
CA PHE A 111 0.35 -5.06 5.19
C PHE A 111 0.73 -4.81 3.72
N LYS A 112 -0.15 -5.16 2.81
CA LYS A 112 -0.19 -4.48 1.53
C LYS A 112 -0.61 -3.06 1.85
N ALA A 113 0.35 -2.15 1.76
CA ALA A 113 0.16 -0.74 2.01
C ALA A 113 -1.19 -0.28 1.40
N GLY A 114 -2.14 0.09 2.24
CA GLY A 114 -3.39 0.71 1.82
C GLY A 114 -4.70 -0.01 2.12
N THR A 115 -4.71 -1.26 2.57
CA THR A 115 -5.96 -1.90 3.02
C THR A 115 -5.96 -2.03 4.54
N ASN A 116 -6.85 -1.28 5.19
CA ASN A 116 -7.11 -1.36 6.65
C ASN A 116 -8.05 -2.53 7.00
N ASP A 117 -8.17 -3.52 6.13
CA ASP A 117 -9.09 -4.62 6.33
C ASP A 117 -8.41 -5.71 7.16
N SER A 118 -9.08 -6.08 8.24
CA SER A 118 -8.66 -7.23 9.05
C SER A 118 -8.70 -8.50 8.19
N PRO A 119 -7.71 -9.41 8.33
CA PRO A 119 -7.70 -10.62 7.56
C PRO A 119 -9.00 -11.42 7.79
N PRO A 120 -9.63 -11.93 6.74
CA PRO A 120 -10.87 -12.67 6.87
C PRO A 120 -10.66 -13.97 7.64
N ILE A 121 -11.67 -14.40 8.39
CA ILE A 121 -11.73 -15.75 8.95
C ILE A 121 -12.00 -16.72 7.79
N LYS A 122 -11.13 -17.71 7.62
CA LYS A 122 -11.30 -18.77 6.62
C LYS A 122 -11.70 -20.07 7.29
N GLN A 123 -12.75 -20.71 6.83
CA GLN A 123 -13.04 -22.09 7.23
C GLN A 123 -12.10 -23.05 6.49
N VAL A 124 -11.33 -23.84 7.23
CA VAL A 124 -10.32 -24.76 6.69
C VAL A 124 -10.71 -26.23 6.89
N GLY A 125 -11.46 -26.56 7.94
CA GLY A 125 -11.97 -27.90 8.21
C GLY A 125 -13.46 -27.89 8.48
N ARG A 126 -14.12 -29.02 8.21
CA ARG A 126 -15.57 -29.19 8.37
C ARG A 126 -15.91 -30.51 9.11
N ASN A 127 -17.07 -30.50 9.75
CA ASN A 127 -17.68 -31.71 10.33
C ASN A 127 -16.77 -32.47 11.30
N GLY A 128 -16.08 -31.76 12.19
CA GLY A 128 -15.23 -32.38 13.20
C GLY A 128 -13.86 -32.85 12.70
N GLN A 129 -13.44 -32.45 11.50
CA GLN A 129 -12.08 -32.71 11.00
C GLN A 129 -11.05 -32.12 11.98
N LYS A 130 -10.18 -32.97 12.50
CA LYS A 130 -9.19 -32.56 13.50
C LYS A 130 -7.96 -31.98 12.84
N PHE A 131 -7.62 -30.79 13.23
CA PHE A 131 -6.37 -30.12 12.84
C PHE A 131 -5.39 -30.07 14.01
N SER A 132 -4.10 -30.04 13.68
CA SER A 132 -3.01 -29.80 14.63
C SER A 132 -1.99 -28.85 14.03
N ALA A 133 -1.45 -27.96 14.87
CA ALA A 133 -0.33 -27.09 14.51
C ALA A 133 0.96 -27.91 14.46
N LEU A 134 1.84 -27.59 13.52
CA LEU A 134 3.18 -28.16 13.46
C LEU A 134 4.16 -27.25 14.21
N ASN A 135 4.88 -27.83 15.19
CA ASN A 135 5.82 -27.08 16.04
C ASN A 135 7.07 -26.56 15.31
N SER A 136 7.34 -27.07 14.10
CA SER A 136 8.51 -26.69 13.33
C SER A 136 8.36 -25.31 12.65
N SER A 137 7.14 -24.85 12.45
CA SER A 137 6.86 -23.55 11.82
C SER A 137 5.56 -22.96 12.32
N PRO A 138 5.46 -21.65 12.54
CA PRO A 138 4.22 -20.99 12.95
C PRO A 138 3.19 -20.89 11.82
N TYR A 139 3.52 -21.35 10.63
CA TYR A 139 2.68 -21.24 9.44
C TYR A 139 2.05 -22.58 9.03
N LEU A 140 2.58 -23.69 9.55
CA LEU A 140 2.20 -25.03 9.11
C LEU A 140 1.22 -25.71 10.05
N SER A 141 0.29 -26.45 9.45
CA SER A 141 -0.65 -27.31 10.15
C SER A 141 -0.96 -28.57 9.33
N THR A 142 -1.62 -29.55 9.98
CA THR A 142 -2.07 -30.80 9.32
C THR A 142 -3.42 -31.23 9.85
N ASP A 143 -4.19 -31.90 9.01
CA ASP A 143 -5.41 -32.64 9.41
C ASP A 143 -5.14 -34.16 9.59
N GLY A 144 -3.86 -34.56 9.58
CA GLY A 144 -3.43 -35.95 9.64
C GLY A 144 -3.33 -36.64 8.26
N THR A 145 -3.85 -36.01 7.21
CA THR A 145 -3.79 -36.52 5.83
C THR A 145 -3.06 -35.56 4.91
N TYR A 146 -3.31 -34.26 5.10
CA TYR A 146 -2.75 -33.19 4.29
C TYR A 146 -2.04 -32.15 5.14
N PHE A 147 -1.17 -31.40 4.50
CA PHE A 147 -0.48 -30.26 5.10
C PHE A 147 -1.04 -28.95 4.57
N TYR A 148 -1.01 -27.92 5.44
CA TYR A 148 -1.57 -26.62 5.15
C TYR A 148 -0.58 -25.54 5.54
N TYR A 149 -0.45 -24.53 4.69
CA TYR A 149 0.23 -23.27 4.95
C TYR A 149 -0.81 -22.17 5.19
N GLN A 150 -0.87 -21.63 6.40
CA GLN A 150 -1.85 -20.59 6.77
C GLN A 150 -3.30 -20.94 6.33
N GLY A 151 -3.71 -22.16 6.60
CA GLY A 151 -5.05 -22.66 6.27
C GLY A 151 -5.28 -22.98 4.78
N GLU A 152 -4.25 -22.89 3.93
CA GLU A 152 -4.31 -23.30 2.52
C GLU A 152 -3.58 -24.62 2.32
N LYS A 153 -4.23 -25.57 1.66
CA LYS A 153 -3.66 -26.90 1.41
C LYS A 153 -2.41 -26.79 0.56
N ILE A 154 -1.36 -27.52 0.96
CA ILE A 154 -0.13 -27.67 0.18
C ILE A 154 -0.31 -28.87 -0.75
N GLU A 155 -0.56 -28.61 -2.02
CA GLU A 155 -0.77 -29.67 -3.00
C GLU A 155 0.52 -30.41 -3.32
N GLY A 156 0.49 -31.73 -3.28
CA GLY A 156 1.61 -32.60 -3.61
C GLY A 156 2.56 -32.92 -2.46
N ALA A 157 2.42 -32.29 -1.30
CA ALA A 157 3.20 -32.65 -0.12
C ALA A 157 2.81 -34.04 0.40
N LYS A 158 3.81 -34.89 0.71
CA LYS A 158 3.61 -36.27 1.17
C LYS A 158 4.22 -36.45 2.56
N ASP A 159 3.66 -37.38 3.30
CA ASP A 159 4.13 -37.98 4.55
C ASP A 159 4.69 -37.03 5.65
N THR A 160 5.55 -36.10 5.30
CA THR A 160 6.13 -35.12 6.22
C THR A 160 6.27 -33.77 5.54
N ILE A 161 6.38 -32.69 6.29
CA ILE A 161 6.80 -31.37 5.82
C ILE A 161 7.60 -30.66 6.90
N PHE A 162 8.68 -30.01 6.48
CA PHE A 162 9.54 -29.24 7.38
C PHE A 162 10.05 -27.97 6.70
N PRO A 163 10.35 -26.89 7.46
CA PRO A 163 10.91 -25.69 6.90
C PRO A 163 12.36 -25.90 6.44
N ILE A 164 12.73 -25.29 5.33
CA ILE A 164 14.13 -25.19 4.91
C ILE A 164 14.75 -24.08 5.77
N LEU A 165 15.86 -24.39 6.43
CA LEU A 165 16.46 -23.53 7.44
C LEU A 165 17.33 -22.44 6.82
N GLU A 166 17.41 -21.31 7.49
CA GLU A 166 18.44 -20.28 7.25
C GLU A 166 19.83 -20.83 7.53
N LEU A 167 20.83 -20.34 6.80
CA LEU A 167 22.22 -20.75 7.00
C LEU A 167 22.69 -20.55 8.45
N ARG A 168 22.29 -19.44 9.08
CA ARG A 168 22.60 -19.11 10.47
C ARG A 168 21.98 -20.08 11.52
N GLU A 169 20.91 -20.76 11.16
CA GLU A 169 20.20 -21.68 12.04
C GLU A 169 20.74 -23.11 11.97
N ARG A 170 21.39 -23.49 10.84
CA ARG A 170 22.01 -24.81 10.67
C ARG A 170 23.13 -25.08 11.69
N ASP A 171 23.92 -24.05 12.01
CA ASP A 171 25.09 -24.18 12.90
C ASP A 171 24.70 -24.19 14.38
N LYS A 172 23.47 -23.85 14.70
CA LYS A 172 22.97 -23.82 16.08
C LYS A 172 22.05 -25.02 16.26
N ASN A 173 22.46 -26.09 16.86
CA ASN A 173 21.64 -27.23 17.32
C ASN A 173 20.38 -26.82 18.13
N SER A 174 19.76 -25.70 17.81
CA SER A 174 18.60 -25.12 18.47
C SER A 174 17.32 -25.60 17.80
N LYS A 175 16.44 -26.20 18.56
CA LYS A 175 15.02 -26.46 18.21
C LYS A 175 14.26 -25.14 18.02
N LYS A 176 14.78 -24.24 17.19
CA LYS A 176 14.19 -22.93 16.97
C LYS A 176 13.06 -23.07 15.95
N ILE A 177 11.95 -22.44 16.23
CA ILE A 177 10.84 -22.33 15.30
C ILE A 177 11.33 -21.51 14.09
N SER A 178 11.30 -22.11 12.91
CA SER A 178 11.68 -21.39 11.69
C SER A 178 10.50 -20.59 11.14
N PHE A 179 10.77 -19.35 10.74
CA PHE A 179 9.81 -18.45 10.08
C PHE A 179 9.96 -18.48 8.55
N SER A 180 10.74 -19.40 8.01
CA SER A 180 10.86 -19.59 6.56
C SER A 180 9.50 -19.90 5.92
N CYS A 181 9.27 -19.33 4.73
CA CYS A 181 8.14 -19.66 3.86
C CYS A 181 8.50 -20.75 2.84
N TYR A 182 9.74 -21.26 2.86
CA TYR A 182 10.18 -22.39 2.05
C TYR A 182 10.17 -23.68 2.86
N PHE A 183 9.59 -24.72 2.29
CA PHE A 183 9.39 -26.02 2.93
C PHE A 183 9.80 -27.16 2.03
N SER A 184 10.06 -28.33 2.64
CA SER A 184 10.31 -29.56 1.89
C SER A 184 9.58 -30.74 2.53
N ASP A 185 9.20 -31.71 1.71
CA ASP A 185 8.75 -33.04 2.12
C ASP A 185 9.89 -34.09 2.06
N GLY A 186 11.14 -33.65 1.93
CA GLY A 186 12.34 -34.48 1.76
C GLY A 186 12.67 -34.79 0.29
N LYS A 187 11.79 -34.43 -0.63
CA LYS A 187 11.99 -34.62 -2.07
C LYS A 187 11.68 -33.34 -2.87
N HIS A 188 10.54 -32.76 -2.61
CA HIS A 188 10.04 -31.57 -3.29
C HIS A 188 10.29 -30.33 -2.46
N VAL A 189 10.31 -29.18 -3.09
CA VAL A 189 10.45 -27.88 -2.48
C VAL A 189 9.18 -27.07 -2.71
N PHE A 190 8.69 -26.41 -1.65
CA PHE A 190 7.49 -25.58 -1.69
C PHE A 190 7.82 -24.17 -1.20
N TYR A 191 7.17 -23.19 -1.80
CA TYR A 191 7.09 -21.84 -1.28
C TYR A 191 5.65 -21.53 -0.89
N LYS A 192 5.43 -21.34 0.40
CA LYS A 192 4.07 -21.25 0.95
C LYS A 192 3.31 -22.55 0.63
N ASN A 193 2.20 -22.46 -0.12
CA ASN A 193 1.41 -23.62 -0.55
C ASN A 193 1.71 -24.08 -2.01
N HIS A 194 2.71 -23.48 -2.66
CA HIS A 194 3.03 -23.77 -4.07
C HIS A 194 4.25 -24.65 -4.23
N LEU A 195 4.13 -25.70 -5.03
CA LEU A 195 5.24 -26.55 -5.45
C LEU A 195 6.18 -25.76 -6.38
N LEU A 196 7.49 -25.81 -6.10
CA LEU A 196 8.51 -25.23 -6.95
C LEU A 196 9.10 -26.31 -7.89
N ASP A 197 9.61 -25.86 -9.04
CA ASP A 197 10.42 -26.71 -9.95
C ASP A 197 11.86 -26.86 -9.40
N GLU A 198 11.93 -27.47 -8.19
CA GLU A 198 13.18 -27.73 -7.50
C GLU A 198 13.09 -29.02 -6.68
N THR A 199 14.23 -29.73 -6.59
CA THR A 199 14.36 -30.93 -5.76
C THR A 199 15.10 -30.57 -4.48
N PHE A 200 14.64 -31.08 -3.36
CA PHE A 200 15.31 -30.86 -2.09
C PHE A 200 16.68 -31.56 -2.06
N THR A 201 17.69 -30.83 -1.62
CA THR A 201 19.04 -31.32 -1.35
C THR A 201 19.55 -30.70 -0.03
N ASP A 202 20.50 -31.37 0.61
CA ASP A 202 21.02 -30.95 1.91
C ASP A 202 21.78 -29.62 1.88
N ASP A 203 22.17 -29.13 0.72
CA ASP A 203 22.85 -27.85 0.55
C ASP A 203 21.89 -26.68 0.26
N LEU A 204 20.57 -26.95 0.16
CA LEU A 204 19.55 -25.90 0.06
C LEU A 204 19.41 -25.16 1.38
N VAL A 205 19.43 -23.83 1.28
CA VAL A 205 19.25 -22.91 2.42
C VAL A 205 18.38 -21.73 2.02
N THR A 206 17.75 -21.13 3.01
CA THR A 206 17.04 -19.86 2.87
C THR A 206 17.78 -18.74 3.57
N ASP A 207 17.53 -17.52 3.17
CA ASP A 207 17.90 -16.32 3.93
C ASP A 207 16.93 -15.18 3.59
N ILE A 208 17.01 -14.12 4.37
CA ILE A 208 16.13 -12.95 4.25
C ILE A 208 16.98 -11.75 3.84
N PHE A 209 16.54 -11.03 2.82
CA PHE A 209 17.10 -9.74 2.47
C PHE A 209 16.22 -8.64 3.05
N SER A 210 16.79 -7.80 3.91
CA SER A 210 16.07 -6.76 4.66
C SER A 210 16.49 -5.33 4.31
N ASN A 211 17.60 -5.14 3.59
CA ASN A 211 18.04 -3.82 3.13
C ASN A 211 17.11 -3.27 2.06
N HIS A 212 16.48 -2.11 2.33
CA HIS A 212 15.57 -1.41 1.40
C HIS A 212 14.30 -2.17 0.97
N GLY A 213 14.04 -3.33 1.51
CA GLY A 213 12.90 -4.16 1.25
C GLY A 213 12.91 -5.39 2.13
N TYR A 214 11.93 -6.23 1.97
CA TYR A 214 11.87 -7.50 2.66
C TYR A 214 11.44 -8.57 1.67
N PHE A 215 12.32 -9.55 1.42
CA PHE A 215 12.02 -10.73 0.63
C PHE A 215 12.86 -11.91 1.12
N GLU A 216 12.33 -13.10 0.94
CA GLU A 216 13.00 -14.35 1.27
C GLU A 216 13.56 -15.00 -0.01
N TYR A 217 14.77 -15.52 0.07
CA TYR A 217 15.38 -16.21 -1.05
C TYR A 217 15.90 -17.58 -0.66
N LEU A 218 15.81 -18.51 -1.62
CA LEU A 218 16.29 -19.89 -1.54
C LEU A 218 17.45 -20.08 -2.52
N TYR A 219 18.52 -20.71 -2.07
CA TYR A 219 19.69 -20.97 -2.90
C TYR A 219 20.46 -22.21 -2.44
N HIS A 220 21.30 -22.74 -3.33
CA HIS A 220 22.22 -23.82 -3.04
C HIS A 220 23.58 -23.30 -2.60
N LEU A 221 24.15 -23.83 -1.52
CA LEU A 221 25.49 -23.47 -1.03
C LEU A 221 26.59 -23.80 -2.06
N ASN A 222 26.42 -24.90 -2.79
CA ASN A 222 27.37 -25.37 -3.81
C ASN A 222 27.06 -24.82 -5.21
N GLY A 223 26.09 -23.95 -5.34
CA GLY A 223 25.62 -23.41 -6.60
C GLY A 223 24.47 -24.22 -7.23
N GLY A 224 23.45 -23.51 -7.71
CA GLY A 224 22.25 -24.12 -8.26
C GLY A 224 21.24 -23.09 -8.71
N LYS A 225 19.98 -23.49 -8.79
CA LYS A 225 18.88 -22.57 -8.99
C LYS A 225 18.71 -21.67 -7.77
N VAL A 226 18.19 -20.48 -8.00
CA VAL A 226 17.83 -19.52 -6.95
C VAL A 226 16.37 -19.13 -7.11
N PHE A 227 15.66 -18.93 -5.99
CA PHE A 227 14.29 -18.47 -5.98
C PHE A 227 14.17 -17.27 -5.04
N ILE A 228 13.43 -16.27 -5.46
CA ILE A 228 13.10 -15.08 -4.64
C ILE A 228 11.59 -15.03 -4.50
N ASP A 229 11.07 -15.05 -3.25
CA ASP A 229 9.64 -15.14 -2.94
C ASP A 229 8.92 -16.20 -3.82
N GLY A 230 9.54 -17.37 -3.97
CA GLY A 230 9.02 -18.49 -4.75
C GLY A 230 9.14 -18.35 -6.27
N LYS A 231 9.73 -17.27 -6.78
CA LYS A 231 9.95 -17.08 -8.23
C LYS A 231 11.37 -17.42 -8.61
N PRO A 232 11.58 -18.14 -9.74
CA PRO A 232 12.93 -18.49 -10.18
C PRO A 232 13.74 -17.26 -10.58
N PHE A 233 15.01 -17.28 -10.21
CA PHE A 233 16.03 -16.29 -10.54
C PHE A 233 16.74 -16.71 -11.83
N MET A 234 16.40 -16.13 -12.98
CA MET A 234 16.97 -16.43 -14.31
C MET A 234 17.22 -17.95 -14.53
N PRO A 235 16.18 -18.79 -14.58
CA PRO A 235 16.27 -20.25 -14.48
C PRO A 235 17.15 -20.91 -15.56
N ASN A 236 17.38 -20.25 -16.69
CA ASN A 236 18.16 -20.79 -17.82
C ASN A 236 19.66 -20.53 -17.70
N GLU A 237 20.11 -19.79 -16.65
CA GLU A 237 21.52 -19.43 -16.49
C GLU A 237 22.17 -20.02 -15.23
N ALA A 238 21.48 -20.91 -14.52
CA ALA A 238 22.07 -21.66 -13.40
C ALA A 238 23.25 -22.55 -13.88
N PRO A 239 24.21 -22.85 -12.99
CA PRO A 239 24.20 -22.68 -11.54
C PRO A 239 24.63 -21.27 -11.10
N TYR A 240 23.91 -20.72 -10.11
CA TYR A 240 24.26 -19.48 -9.44
C TYR A 240 24.93 -19.75 -8.10
N HIS A 241 25.93 -18.96 -7.77
CA HIS A 241 26.59 -18.94 -6.47
C HIS A 241 26.30 -17.60 -5.77
N LEU A 242 25.94 -17.63 -4.50
CA LEU A 242 25.75 -16.43 -3.72
C LEU A 242 27.08 -15.68 -3.57
N LEU A 243 27.13 -14.45 -4.07
CA LEU A 243 28.28 -13.58 -3.94
C LEU A 243 28.21 -12.77 -2.65
N ILE A 244 27.10 -12.05 -2.46
CA ILE A 244 26.81 -11.33 -1.22
C ILE A 244 25.30 -11.27 -0.99
N GLY A 245 24.87 -11.53 0.26
CA GLY A 245 23.48 -11.51 0.71
C GLY A 245 23.12 -10.22 1.41
N ASP A 246 22.29 -10.35 2.47
CA ASP A 246 21.90 -9.25 3.33
C ASP A 246 23.05 -8.80 4.22
N ASP A 247 23.76 -7.78 3.79
CA ASP A 247 24.95 -7.25 4.43
C ASP A 247 24.91 -5.71 4.44
N SER A 248 25.52 -5.10 5.44
CA SER A 248 25.67 -3.65 5.54
C SER A 248 26.49 -3.01 4.40
N TYR A 249 27.18 -3.83 3.62
CA TYR A 249 28.01 -3.40 2.50
C TYR A 249 27.30 -3.41 1.15
N THR A 250 26.03 -3.83 1.09
CA THR A 250 25.30 -3.87 -0.17
C THR A 250 23.84 -3.42 -0.01
N ASP A 251 23.34 -2.74 -1.02
CA ASP A 251 21.92 -2.39 -1.18
C ASP A 251 21.19 -3.39 -2.08
N HIS A 252 21.87 -4.44 -2.59
CA HIS A 252 21.34 -5.43 -3.50
C HIS A 252 21.84 -6.84 -3.17
N LEU A 253 21.03 -7.83 -3.50
CA LEU A 253 21.40 -9.24 -3.47
C LEU A 253 22.14 -9.60 -4.77
N PHE A 254 23.37 -10.15 -4.65
CA PHE A 254 24.21 -10.50 -5.79
C PHE A 254 24.48 -11.99 -5.86
N PHE A 255 24.35 -12.50 -7.09
CA PHE A 255 24.78 -13.84 -7.47
C PHE A 255 25.73 -13.78 -8.64
N THR A 256 26.55 -14.82 -8.81
CA THR A 256 27.46 -14.99 -9.94
C THR A 256 27.35 -16.37 -10.54
N ASN A 257 27.64 -16.44 -11.82
CA ASN A 257 27.87 -17.69 -12.57
C ASN A 257 29.02 -17.51 -13.57
N GLU A 258 29.18 -18.46 -14.52
CA GLU A 258 30.21 -18.37 -15.57
C GLU A 258 29.99 -17.16 -16.49
N ASN A 259 28.77 -16.73 -16.69
CA ASN A 259 28.38 -15.68 -17.63
C ASN A 259 28.44 -14.26 -17.02
N GLY A 260 28.65 -14.11 -15.71
CA GLY A 260 28.80 -12.80 -15.10
C GLY A 260 28.25 -12.65 -13.69
N ILE A 261 27.89 -11.42 -13.36
CA ILE A 261 27.33 -11.01 -12.07
C ILE A 261 25.93 -10.49 -12.28
N TYR A 262 25.03 -10.94 -11.42
CA TYR A 262 23.61 -10.62 -11.45
C TYR A 262 23.16 -10.06 -10.11
N TYR A 263 22.15 -9.21 -10.12
CA TYR A 263 21.52 -8.67 -8.92
C TYR A 263 20.00 -8.64 -9.05
N TYR A 264 19.32 -8.65 -7.93
CA TYR A 264 17.87 -8.49 -7.88
C TYR A 264 17.49 -7.02 -7.70
N ASP A 265 16.68 -6.49 -8.64
CA ASP A 265 16.11 -5.15 -8.57
C ASP A 265 14.76 -5.22 -7.85
N LEU A 266 14.69 -4.66 -6.64
CA LEU A 266 13.51 -4.69 -5.78
C LEU A 266 12.31 -3.91 -6.34
N GLU A 267 12.55 -2.82 -7.05
CA GLU A 267 11.48 -1.98 -7.59
C GLU A 267 10.82 -2.64 -8.81
N GLU A 268 11.63 -3.18 -9.70
CA GLU A 268 11.15 -3.84 -10.91
C GLU A 268 10.83 -5.33 -10.64
N LYS A 269 11.26 -5.86 -9.50
CA LYS A 269 11.11 -7.28 -9.09
C LYS A 269 11.64 -8.25 -10.14
N GLU A 270 12.78 -7.91 -10.69
CA GLU A 270 13.44 -8.68 -11.74
C GLU A 270 14.95 -8.80 -11.50
N VAL A 271 15.54 -9.78 -12.17
CA VAL A 271 16.97 -10.00 -12.15
C VAL A 271 17.63 -9.21 -13.27
N LYS A 272 18.69 -8.51 -12.92
CA LYS A 272 19.50 -7.73 -13.85
C LYS A 272 20.95 -8.15 -13.82
N LYS A 273 21.60 -8.07 -14.95
CA LYS A 273 23.02 -8.34 -15.09
C LYS A 273 23.83 -7.07 -14.79
N ALA A 274 24.75 -7.17 -13.85
CA ALA A 274 25.66 -6.08 -13.50
C ALA A 274 26.94 -6.10 -14.32
N MET A 275 27.46 -7.30 -14.66
CA MET A 275 28.69 -7.51 -15.44
C MET A 275 28.59 -8.75 -16.32
N ASP A 276 29.26 -8.72 -17.48
CA ASP A 276 29.37 -9.85 -18.42
C ASP A 276 30.52 -10.81 -18.09
N SER A 277 31.23 -10.60 -17.01
CA SER A 277 32.32 -11.47 -16.52
C SER A 277 32.29 -11.51 -15.00
N ASN A 278 32.88 -12.56 -14.44
CA ASN A 278 33.04 -12.73 -13.01
C ASN A 278 34.47 -12.30 -12.57
N PRO A 279 34.68 -11.08 -12.09
CA PRO A 279 35.98 -10.62 -11.61
C PRO A 279 36.40 -11.24 -10.29
N PHE A 280 35.51 -11.89 -9.56
CA PHE A 280 35.76 -12.48 -8.23
C PHE A 280 36.41 -13.88 -8.33
N LYS A 281 36.56 -14.42 -9.53
CA LYS A 281 37.18 -15.72 -9.73
C LYS A 281 38.64 -15.72 -9.24
N GLY A 282 38.95 -16.63 -8.30
CA GLY A 282 40.27 -16.71 -7.69
C GLY A 282 40.53 -15.78 -6.50
N TYR A 283 39.52 -15.03 -6.07
CA TYR A 283 39.59 -14.26 -4.84
C TYR A 283 39.07 -15.07 -3.65
N LYS A 284 39.59 -14.78 -2.46
CA LYS A 284 39.10 -15.30 -1.18
C LYS A 284 38.09 -14.31 -0.63
N LYS A 285 37.00 -14.82 -0.05
CA LYS A 285 35.98 -14.01 0.62
C LYS A 285 36.31 -13.86 2.09
N GLU A 286 36.20 -12.66 2.62
CA GLU A 286 36.24 -12.36 4.06
C GLU A 286 34.84 -12.11 4.63
N ASP A 287 34.69 -12.32 5.92
CA ASP A 287 33.43 -12.19 6.65
C ASP A 287 32.84 -10.76 6.57
N ASN A 288 33.69 -9.76 6.30
CA ASN A 288 33.30 -8.36 6.18
C ASN A 288 32.82 -7.98 4.78
N GLY A 289 32.46 -8.94 3.91
CA GLY A 289 31.85 -8.69 2.61
C GLY A 289 32.79 -8.17 1.52
N TYR A 290 34.10 -8.33 1.69
CA TYR A 290 35.07 -8.06 0.64
C TYR A 290 35.82 -9.34 0.20
N PHE A 291 36.47 -9.24 -0.97
CA PHE A 291 37.17 -10.33 -1.62
C PHE A 291 38.59 -9.88 -1.92
N TYR A 292 39.58 -10.74 -1.67
CA TYR A 292 40.97 -10.39 -1.85
C TYR A 292 41.80 -11.50 -2.50
N ASN A 293 42.89 -11.09 -3.14
CA ASN A 293 43.99 -11.91 -3.54
C ASN A 293 45.32 -11.20 -3.19
N GLU A 294 46.44 -11.73 -3.62
CA GLU A 294 47.78 -11.19 -3.32
C GLU A 294 47.98 -9.72 -3.77
N LYS A 295 47.21 -9.23 -4.73
CA LYS A 295 47.42 -7.91 -5.37
C LYS A 295 46.27 -6.96 -5.29
N ASN A 296 45.06 -7.46 -5.12
CA ASN A 296 43.86 -6.66 -5.30
C ASN A 296 42.78 -7.00 -4.25
N ILE A 297 41.94 -6.04 -3.99
CA ILE A 297 40.72 -6.19 -3.18
C ILE A 297 39.51 -5.79 -4.02
N LEU A 298 38.50 -6.65 -4.05
CA LEU A 298 37.20 -6.37 -4.62
C LEU A 298 36.20 -6.19 -3.48
N PHE A 299 35.41 -5.14 -3.51
CA PHE A 299 34.43 -4.85 -2.47
C PHE A 299 33.17 -4.20 -3.03
N PHE A 300 32.09 -4.28 -2.26
CA PHE A 300 30.82 -3.65 -2.56
C PHE A 300 30.71 -2.32 -1.83
N ARG A 301 30.15 -1.31 -2.48
CA ARG A 301 29.94 0.00 -1.91
C ARG A 301 28.50 0.45 -2.10
N PRO A 302 27.68 0.47 -1.04
CA PRO A 302 26.32 0.97 -1.12
C PRO A 302 26.29 2.49 -1.32
N ARG A 303 25.36 2.96 -2.12
CA ARG A 303 25.14 4.38 -2.45
C ARG A 303 23.68 4.73 -2.36
N THR A 304 23.24 5.03 -1.17
CA THR A 304 21.85 5.46 -0.96
C THR A 304 21.68 6.91 -1.38
N HIS A 305 20.75 7.16 -2.29
CA HIS A 305 20.36 8.49 -2.73
C HIS A 305 19.13 8.97 -1.95
N ILE A 306 19.34 9.92 -1.03
CA ILE A 306 18.25 10.51 -0.25
C ILE A 306 17.81 11.80 -0.93
N ALA A 307 16.52 11.92 -1.28
CA ALA A 307 15.96 13.18 -1.72
C ALA A 307 15.97 14.20 -0.57
N ARG A 308 16.75 15.26 -0.69
CA ARG A 308 16.72 16.40 0.24
C ARG A 308 15.47 17.23 -0.04
N GLY A 309 14.40 17.02 0.70
CA GLY A 309 13.22 17.87 0.67
C GLY A 309 12.47 17.81 1.98
N ARG A 310 12.10 18.98 2.54
CA ARG A 310 11.45 19.11 3.87
C ARG A 310 10.13 18.31 4.02
N ARG A 311 9.50 17.87 2.93
CA ARG A 311 8.20 17.17 2.94
C ARG A 311 8.25 15.69 2.58
N TYR A 312 9.38 15.18 2.07
CA TYR A 312 9.52 13.78 1.67
C TYR A 312 10.80 13.20 2.25
N LYS A 313 10.69 12.60 3.42
CA LYS A 313 11.70 11.66 3.94
C LYS A 313 11.56 10.36 3.14
N GLY A 314 11.96 10.36 1.89
CA GLY A 314 11.91 9.18 1.04
C GLY A 314 13.22 9.00 0.30
N MET A 315 13.72 7.79 0.29
CA MET A 315 14.80 7.36 -0.56
C MET A 315 14.39 7.53 -2.02
N THR A 316 15.21 8.17 -2.85
CA THR A 316 14.92 8.36 -4.28
C THR A 316 15.48 7.26 -5.15
N GLY A 317 16.35 6.45 -4.58
CA GLY A 317 17.00 5.34 -5.24
C GLY A 317 18.19 4.87 -4.44
N TYR A 318 18.66 3.69 -4.74
CA TYR A 318 19.85 3.11 -4.16
C TYR A 318 20.65 2.38 -5.25
N SER A 319 21.93 2.27 -5.04
CA SER A 319 22.82 1.56 -5.94
C SER A 319 23.97 0.95 -5.16
N THR A 320 24.48 -0.18 -5.66
CA THR A 320 25.69 -0.80 -5.14
C THR A 320 26.75 -0.78 -6.23
N GLU A 321 27.92 -0.23 -5.91
CA GLU A 321 29.08 -0.23 -6.78
C GLU A 321 29.95 -1.46 -6.48
N ILE A 322 30.43 -2.16 -7.52
CA ILE A 322 31.46 -3.17 -7.43
C ILE A 322 32.80 -2.47 -7.70
N CYS A 323 33.66 -2.45 -6.70
CA CYS A 323 34.87 -1.65 -6.68
C CYS A 323 36.13 -2.53 -6.64
N LEU A 324 37.17 -2.11 -7.35
CA LEU A 324 38.49 -2.75 -7.35
C LEU A 324 39.51 -1.79 -6.76
N LEU A 325 40.21 -2.24 -5.72
CA LEU A 325 41.36 -1.56 -5.13
C LEU A 325 42.62 -2.37 -5.44
N LYS A 326 43.64 -1.72 -5.97
CA LYS A 326 44.91 -2.34 -6.39
C LYS A 326 46.03 -2.07 -5.42
N ASN A 327 46.94 -3.04 -5.28
CA ASN A 327 48.19 -2.91 -4.53
C ASN A 327 48.00 -2.48 -3.04
N THR A 328 46.92 -2.92 -2.43
CA THR A 328 46.58 -2.59 -1.03
C THR A 328 46.50 -3.87 -0.22
N SER A 329 47.06 -3.88 0.98
CA SER A 329 46.91 -5.01 1.90
C SER A 329 45.50 -5.04 2.53
N THR A 330 45.06 -6.22 2.99
CA THR A 330 43.77 -6.38 3.67
C THR A 330 43.71 -5.54 4.95
N LEU A 331 44.80 -5.49 5.71
CA LEU A 331 44.91 -4.69 6.93
C LEU A 331 44.74 -3.20 6.66
N GLU A 332 45.42 -2.68 5.66
CA GLU A 332 45.29 -1.27 5.26
C GLU A 332 43.89 -0.93 4.79
N PHE A 333 43.26 -1.84 4.01
CA PHE A 333 41.88 -1.66 3.56
C PHE A 333 40.90 -1.63 4.73
N GLU A 334 40.99 -2.57 5.67
CA GLU A 334 40.15 -2.61 6.86
C GLU A 334 40.26 -1.35 7.69
N ASP A 335 41.49 -0.86 7.90
CA ASP A 335 41.73 0.38 8.65
C ASP A 335 41.09 1.58 7.94
N LYS A 336 41.23 1.69 6.61
CA LYS A 336 40.59 2.75 5.82
C LYS A 336 39.07 2.70 5.87
N ILE A 337 38.49 1.51 5.83
CA ILE A 337 37.03 1.32 5.93
C ILE A 337 36.53 1.70 7.34
N LYS A 338 37.17 1.22 8.41
CA LYS A 338 36.83 1.55 9.80
C LYS A 338 36.89 3.05 10.05
N GLN A 339 37.89 3.72 9.53
CA GLN A 339 38.08 5.17 9.68
C GLN A 339 37.26 6.00 8.68
N LYS A 340 36.58 5.37 7.73
CA LYS A 340 35.80 6.05 6.66
C LYS A 340 36.64 7.03 5.80
N VAL A 341 37.93 6.75 5.63
CA VAL A 341 38.88 7.62 4.90
C VAL A 341 39.16 7.17 3.48
N LEU A 342 38.57 6.05 3.01
CA LEU A 342 38.79 5.56 1.63
C LEU A 342 38.19 6.55 0.63
N SER A 343 39.05 7.23 -0.13
CA SER A 343 38.62 8.19 -1.15
C SER A 343 38.17 7.54 -2.44
N SER A 344 37.35 8.22 -3.25
CA SER A 344 36.86 7.71 -4.52
C SER A 344 37.97 7.61 -5.60
N GLU A 345 39.11 8.20 -5.39
CA GLU A 345 40.26 8.17 -6.31
C GLU A 345 41.14 6.92 -6.11
N GLU A 346 41.03 6.27 -4.95
CA GLU A 346 41.85 5.12 -4.60
C GLU A 346 41.34 3.81 -5.24
N TYR A 347 40.09 3.74 -5.71
CA TYR A 347 39.51 2.53 -6.29
C TYR A 347 38.86 2.78 -7.64
N GLN A 348 38.80 1.74 -8.44
CA GLN A 348 38.10 1.72 -9.73
C GLN A 348 36.71 1.11 -9.57
N VAL A 349 35.65 1.81 -10.00
CA VAL A 349 34.32 1.21 -10.12
C VAL A 349 34.27 0.35 -11.37
N LEU A 350 34.05 -0.95 -11.19
CA LEU A 350 33.95 -1.92 -12.28
C LEU A 350 32.54 -2.00 -12.83
N ALA A 351 31.55 -2.00 -11.94
CA ALA A 351 30.14 -2.07 -12.29
C ALA A 351 29.27 -1.39 -11.24
N LYS A 352 28.02 -1.18 -11.60
CA LYS A 352 27.03 -0.55 -10.74
C LYS A 352 25.69 -1.22 -10.89
N ALA A 353 25.25 -1.90 -9.83
CA ALA A 353 23.86 -2.29 -9.68
C ALA A 353 23.05 -1.06 -9.28
N LYS A 354 21.96 -0.80 -9.98
CA LYS A 354 21.15 0.39 -9.76
C LYS A 354 19.69 0.03 -9.78
N THR A 355 19.00 0.32 -8.70
CA THR A 355 17.54 0.30 -8.69
C THR A 355 17.00 1.55 -9.34
N ARG A 356 15.97 1.38 -10.15
CA ARG A 356 15.32 2.48 -10.86
C ARG A 356 14.92 3.59 -9.87
N THR A 357 15.43 4.78 -10.10
CA THR A 357 14.91 5.95 -9.40
C THR A 357 13.59 6.34 -10.08
N VAL A 358 12.52 6.48 -9.30
CA VAL A 358 11.27 7.07 -9.79
C VAL A 358 11.59 8.39 -10.48
N SER A 359 11.27 8.53 -11.76
CA SER A 359 11.61 9.74 -12.52
C SER A 359 10.87 10.94 -11.92
N PHE A 360 11.46 12.14 -12.10
CA PHE A 360 10.81 13.39 -11.68
C PHE A 360 9.38 13.49 -12.25
N TRP A 361 9.16 13.07 -13.49
CA TRP A 361 7.86 13.07 -14.16
C TRP A 361 6.87 12.10 -13.52
N GLU A 362 7.28 10.89 -13.19
CA GLU A 362 6.43 9.89 -12.51
C GLU A 362 6.03 10.35 -11.11
N ARG A 363 6.99 10.92 -10.36
CA ARG A 363 6.75 11.43 -8.99
C ARG A 363 5.78 12.60 -8.95
N TYR A 364 5.83 13.47 -9.94
CA TYR A 364 5.02 14.69 -10.01
C TYR A 364 3.92 14.63 -11.05
N PHE A 365 3.60 13.44 -11.59
CA PHE A 365 2.59 13.25 -12.62
C PHE A 365 1.24 13.90 -12.26
N VAL A 366 0.75 13.69 -11.03
CA VAL A 366 -0.51 14.30 -10.57
C VAL A 366 -0.40 15.83 -10.52
N LEU A 367 0.73 16.36 -10.07
CA LEU A 367 0.97 17.80 -10.04
C LEU A 367 1.02 18.39 -11.45
N TRP A 368 1.70 17.72 -12.38
CA TRP A 368 1.75 18.11 -13.78
C TRP A 368 0.37 18.06 -14.45
N LEU A 369 -0.40 17.03 -14.15
CA LEU A 369 -1.77 16.90 -14.63
C LEU A 369 -2.64 18.09 -14.15
N LEU A 370 -2.52 18.46 -12.89
CA LEU A 370 -3.22 19.63 -12.32
C LEU A 370 -2.77 20.94 -12.99
N ILE A 371 -1.47 21.12 -13.22
CA ILE A 371 -0.93 22.31 -13.91
C ILE A 371 -1.47 22.38 -15.35
N ILE A 372 -1.49 21.25 -16.07
CA ILE A 372 -2.02 21.18 -17.43
C ILE A 372 -3.53 21.51 -17.44
N LEU A 373 -4.31 20.94 -16.54
CA LEU A 373 -5.75 21.19 -16.45
C LEU A 373 -6.07 22.65 -16.10
N THR A 374 -5.33 23.25 -15.16
CA THR A 374 -5.51 24.66 -14.81
C THR A 374 -5.09 25.58 -15.95
N SER A 375 -3.98 25.28 -16.64
CA SER A 375 -3.53 26.02 -17.80
C SER A 375 -4.53 25.93 -18.95
N LEU A 376 -5.07 24.75 -19.21
CA LEU A 376 -6.10 24.53 -20.23
C LEU A 376 -7.37 25.33 -19.91
N SER A 377 -7.81 25.33 -18.66
CA SER A 377 -8.94 26.13 -18.18
C SER A 377 -8.70 27.64 -18.40
N TYR A 378 -7.47 28.11 -18.15
CA TYR A 378 -7.09 29.51 -18.40
C TYR A 378 -7.10 29.85 -19.89
N ILE A 379 -6.58 28.96 -20.75
CA ILE A 379 -6.56 29.11 -22.21
C ILE A 379 -7.99 29.15 -22.74
N ILE A 380 -8.84 28.23 -22.30
CA ILE A 380 -10.27 28.18 -22.68
C ILE A 380 -10.94 29.50 -22.27
N SER A 381 -10.75 29.95 -21.03
CA SER A 381 -11.30 31.25 -20.56
C SER A 381 -10.81 32.43 -21.37
N PHE A 382 -9.52 32.43 -21.75
CA PHE A 382 -8.92 33.46 -22.61
C PHE A 382 -9.53 33.45 -24.03
N ILE A 383 -9.71 32.28 -24.61
CA ILE A 383 -10.36 32.12 -25.95
C ILE A 383 -11.80 32.64 -25.89
N PHE A 384 -12.57 32.25 -24.87
CA PHE A 384 -13.93 32.75 -24.68
C PHE A 384 -13.99 34.29 -24.56
N ARG A 385 -13.04 34.87 -23.83
CA ARG A 385 -12.91 36.35 -23.70
C ARG A 385 -12.51 37.02 -25.00
N ARG A 386 -11.55 36.46 -25.74
CA ARG A 386 -11.01 37.07 -26.99
C ARG A 386 -11.94 37.01 -28.15
N TYR A 387 -12.70 35.93 -28.26
CA TYR A 387 -13.65 35.74 -29.39
C TYR A 387 -15.09 36.13 -29.04
N ASN A 388 -15.34 36.78 -27.87
CA ASN A 388 -16.69 37.22 -27.45
C ASN A 388 -17.74 36.11 -27.62
N ILE A 389 -17.39 34.86 -27.32
CA ILE A 389 -18.34 33.76 -27.36
C ILE A 389 -19.36 34.00 -26.25
N THR A 390 -20.53 34.51 -26.62
CA THR A 390 -21.63 34.72 -25.69
C THR A 390 -22.39 33.44 -25.53
N ILE A 391 -22.43 32.95 -24.29
CA ILE A 391 -23.34 31.87 -23.91
C ILE A 391 -24.61 32.54 -23.40
N ASP A 392 -25.75 32.20 -23.96
CA ASP A 392 -27.02 32.70 -23.46
C ASP A 392 -27.15 32.39 -21.97
N PRO A 393 -27.58 33.36 -21.15
CA PRO A 393 -27.61 33.21 -19.72
C PRO A 393 -28.54 32.12 -19.22
N PHE A 394 -29.49 31.73 -20.05
CA PHE A 394 -30.39 30.60 -19.83
C PHE A 394 -30.84 29.96 -21.14
N LEU A 395 -31.28 28.71 -20.99
CA LEU A 395 -31.97 27.94 -22.07
C LEU A 395 -33.41 27.67 -21.58
N LEU A 396 -34.36 27.95 -22.43
CA LEU A 396 -35.78 27.67 -22.19
C LEU A 396 -36.17 26.44 -23.01
N ASP A 397 -36.63 25.39 -22.35
CA ASP A 397 -37.26 24.25 -23.00
C ASP A 397 -38.75 24.16 -22.59
N GLU A 398 -39.51 23.17 -23.10
CA GLU A 398 -40.95 23.05 -22.83
C GLU A 398 -41.29 22.91 -21.32
N LYS A 399 -40.38 22.41 -20.50
CA LYS A 399 -40.63 22.14 -19.09
C LYS A 399 -39.77 22.94 -18.13
N TYR A 400 -38.57 23.37 -18.55
CA TYR A 400 -37.55 23.91 -17.65
C TYR A 400 -36.93 25.20 -18.18
N LEU A 401 -36.74 26.14 -17.28
CA LEU A 401 -35.80 27.25 -17.43
C LEU A 401 -34.44 26.80 -16.85
N ARG A 402 -33.46 26.61 -17.70
CA ARG A 402 -32.10 26.17 -17.31
C ARG A 402 -31.17 27.37 -17.31
N ILE A 403 -30.49 27.58 -16.21
CA ILE A 403 -29.49 28.64 -16.10
C ILE A 403 -28.15 28.13 -16.57
N ASN A 404 -27.57 28.83 -17.55
CA ASN A 404 -26.27 28.54 -18.13
C ASN A 404 -25.13 29.08 -17.22
N ASN A 405 -24.97 28.47 -16.07
CA ASN A 405 -23.83 28.71 -15.18
C ASN A 405 -23.14 27.37 -14.85
N LEU A 406 -21.96 27.43 -14.22
CA LEU A 406 -21.17 26.25 -13.82
C LEU A 406 -21.95 25.21 -13.00
N VAL A 407 -23.05 25.60 -12.35
CA VAL A 407 -23.85 24.73 -11.48
C VAL A 407 -25.12 24.21 -12.18
N GLY A 408 -25.50 24.77 -13.33
CA GLY A 408 -26.59 24.28 -14.18
C GLY A 408 -27.95 24.15 -13.49
N LYS A 409 -28.38 25.13 -12.68
CA LYS A 409 -29.68 25.08 -11.99
C LYS A 409 -30.84 25.03 -13.00
N ARG A 410 -31.85 24.23 -12.66
CA ARG A 410 -33.08 24.06 -13.46
C ARG A 410 -34.27 24.46 -12.62
N TYR A 411 -35.21 25.21 -13.23
CA TYR A 411 -36.46 25.60 -12.61
C TYR A 411 -37.59 25.08 -13.48
N LEU A 412 -38.58 24.40 -12.92
CA LEU A 412 -39.81 24.02 -13.62
C LEU A 412 -40.59 25.27 -13.97
N ILE A 413 -40.98 25.44 -15.25
CA ILE A 413 -41.74 26.60 -15.71
C ILE A 413 -43.03 26.73 -14.94
N SER A 414 -43.71 25.62 -14.64
CA SER A 414 -44.94 25.60 -13.84
C SER A 414 -44.77 26.17 -12.43
N ASP A 415 -43.58 26.16 -11.87
CA ASP A 415 -43.29 26.61 -10.53
C ASP A 415 -42.79 28.06 -10.47
N ILE A 416 -42.49 28.66 -11.65
CA ILE A 416 -42.07 30.05 -11.70
C ILE A 416 -43.27 30.97 -11.58
N GLN A 417 -43.21 31.90 -10.61
CA GLN A 417 -44.19 32.92 -10.44
C GLN A 417 -43.89 34.15 -11.33
N LYS A 418 -42.64 34.58 -11.30
CA LYS A 418 -42.14 35.69 -12.13
C LYS A 418 -40.62 35.66 -12.26
N VAL A 419 -40.10 36.31 -13.26
CA VAL A 419 -38.68 36.63 -13.43
C VAL A 419 -38.48 38.11 -13.30
N VAL A 420 -37.53 38.54 -12.50
CA VAL A 420 -37.24 39.96 -12.23
C VAL A 420 -35.86 40.29 -12.79
N PHE A 421 -35.80 41.25 -13.70
CA PHE A 421 -34.55 41.83 -14.18
C PHE A 421 -34.34 43.15 -13.43
N THR A 422 -33.10 43.34 -12.89
CA THR A 422 -32.71 44.59 -12.22
C THR A 422 -31.49 45.17 -12.96
N ILE A 423 -31.58 46.45 -13.36
CA ILE A 423 -30.52 47.16 -14.07
C ILE A 423 -29.85 48.12 -13.08
N TYR A 424 -28.56 47.95 -12.89
CA TYR A 424 -27.74 48.82 -12.05
C TYR A 424 -27.01 49.85 -12.94
N LYS A 425 -27.14 51.12 -12.62
CA LYS A 425 -26.56 52.24 -13.35
C LYS A 425 -25.41 52.95 -12.63
N GLU A 426 -24.70 52.25 -11.78
CA GLU A 426 -23.55 52.83 -11.06
C GLU A 426 -22.32 53.01 -12.00
N LYS A 427 -21.11 52.79 -11.52
CA LYS A 427 -19.88 52.96 -12.31
C LYS A 427 -19.80 52.11 -13.59
N ASN A 428 -20.52 50.95 -13.64
CA ASN A 428 -20.66 50.09 -14.79
C ASN A 428 -22.13 49.66 -14.89
N ILE A 429 -22.71 49.73 -16.10
CA ILE A 429 -24.05 49.24 -16.35
C ILE A 429 -24.05 47.71 -16.31
N SER A 430 -24.85 47.14 -15.46
CA SER A 430 -24.98 45.69 -15.33
C SER A 430 -26.45 45.31 -15.11
N GLY A 431 -26.85 44.14 -15.65
CA GLY A 431 -28.15 43.56 -15.43
C GLY A 431 -28.05 42.27 -14.61
N GLU A 432 -29.02 42.11 -13.75
CA GLU A 432 -29.19 40.88 -12.95
C GLU A 432 -30.57 40.31 -13.16
N MET A 433 -30.70 38.99 -13.11
CA MET A 433 -31.96 38.26 -13.22
C MET A 433 -32.16 37.44 -11.96
N HIS A 434 -33.38 37.54 -11.40
CA HIS A 434 -33.83 36.69 -10.30
C HIS A 434 -35.10 35.95 -10.71
N ILE A 435 -35.22 34.71 -10.27
CA ILE A 435 -36.39 33.88 -10.49
C ILE A 435 -37.12 33.74 -9.16
N VAL A 436 -38.40 34.12 -9.17
CA VAL A 436 -39.29 33.98 -8.00
C VAL A 436 -40.23 32.82 -8.25
N THR A 437 -40.21 31.82 -7.39
CA THR A 437 -41.08 30.66 -7.49
C THR A 437 -42.43 30.88 -6.83
N LYS A 438 -43.42 30.04 -7.09
CA LYS A 438 -44.74 30.07 -6.49
C LYS A 438 -44.69 29.87 -4.93
N SER A 439 -43.67 29.19 -4.44
CA SER A 439 -43.36 29.07 -3.00
C SER A 439 -42.82 30.37 -2.39
N LYS A 440 -42.69 31.43 -3.18
CA LYS A 440 -42.09 32.74 -2.83
C LYS A 440 -40.57 32.69 -2.58
N ASP A 441 -39.90 31.58 -2.89
CA ASP A 441 -38.45 31.52 -2.83
C ASP A 441 -37.86 32.34 -3.99
N THR A 442 -36.84 33.12 -3.68
CA THR A 442 -36.11 33.90 -4.69
C THR A 442 -34.77 33.21 -4.98
N SER A 443 -34.48 33.03 -6.28
CA SER A 443 -33.20 32.48 -6.68
C SER A 443 -32.02 33.39 -6.34
N PRO A 444 -30.78 32.88 -6.34
CA PRO A 444 -29.60 33.73 -6.42
C PRO A 444 -29.67 34.67 -7.64
N SER A 445 -28.92 35.76 -7.59
CA SER A 445 -28.77 36.68 -8.72
C SER A 445 -27.97 36.01 -9.85
N TYR A 446 -28.49 36.14 -11.07
CA TYR A 446 -27.81 35.67 -12.28
C TYR A 446 -27.51 36.89 -13.18
N ARG A 447 -26.23 37.10 -13.46
CA ARG A 447 -25.78 38.24 -14.27
C ARG A 447 -26.19 38.13 -15.72
N VAL A 448 -26.88 39.13 -16.22
CA VAL A 448 -27.19 39.25 -17.67
C VAL A 448 -26.13 40.13 -18.34
N LYS A 449 -25.50 39.60 -19.40
CA LYS A 449 -24.45 40.30 -20.15
C LYS A 449 -24.93 40.51 -21.60
N SER A 450 -24.61 41.68 -22.16
CA SER A 450 -24.91 41.99 -23.59
C SER A 450 -23.90 41.36 -24.56
N GLY A 451 -22.81 40.76 -24.04
CA GLY A 451 -21.82 40.07 -24.87
C GLY A 451 -20.59 40.90 -25.28
N LYS A 452 -20.53 42.17 -24.94
CA LYS A 452 -19.36 43.05 -25.22
C LYS A 452 -18.79 43.61 -23.94
N THR A 453 -17.47 43.88 -23.95
CA THR A 453 -16.71 44.34 -22.77
C THR A 453 -17.09 45.76 -22.30
N THR A 454 -17.74 46.57 -23.17
CA THR A 454 -18.33 47.84 -22.81
C THR A 454 -19.84 47.74 -23.09
N GLU A 455 -20.58 47.37 -22.04
CA GLU A 455 -22.06 47.32 -22.15
C GLU A 455 -22.59 48.77 -22.18
N THR A 456 -23.22 49.10 -23.28
CA THR A 456 -24.06 50.30 -23.34
C THR A 456 -25.42 49.95 -22.75
N GLU A 457 -26.08 50.89 -22.08
CA GLU A 457 -27.42 50.70 -21.53
C GLU A 457 -28.42 50.20 -22.58
N ALA A 458 -28.31 50.75 -23.81
CA ALA A 458 -29.12 50.34 -24.95
C ALA A 458 -28.97 48.85 -25.29
N ALA A 459 -27.75 48.34 -25.37
CA ALA A 459 -27.47 46.94 -25.68
C ALA A 459 -27.96 45.98 -24.59
N LEU A 460 -27.83 46.37 -23.31
CA LEU A 460 -28.36 45.59 -22.18
C LEU A 460 -29.88 45.57 -22.18
N LEU A 461 -30.54 46.71 -22.44
CA LEU A 461 -31.97 46.83 -22.53
C LEU A 461 -32.54 46.01 -23.70
N GLU A 462 -31.87 46.04 -24.86
CA GLU A 462 -32.24 45.21 -26.03
C GLU A 462 -32.22 43.74 -25.67
N LYS A 463 -31.12 43.29 -25.05
CA LYS A 463 -31.00 41.89 -24.61
C LYS A 463 -32.03 41.49 -23.55
N ILE A 464 -32.36 42.36 -22.59
CA ILE A 464 -33.39 42.09 -21.59
C ILE A 464 -34.78 42.01 -22.27
N LYS A 465 -35.07 42.85 -23.27
CA LYS A 465 -36.33 42.77 -24.04
C LYS A 465 -36.45 41.46 -24.79
N ASP A 466 -35.38 41.00 -25.43
CA ASP A 466 -35.37 39.70 -26.12
C ASP A 466 -35.68 38.56 -25.15
N LEU A 467 -35.02 38.58 -23.97
CA LEU A 467 -35.22 37.58 -22.91
C LEU A 467 -36.63 37.68 -22.31
N GLN A 468 -37.19 38.89 -22.17
CA GLN A 468 -38.56 39.14 -21.74
C GLN A 468 -39.53 38.48 -22.71
N GLN A 469 -39.39 38.73 -24.03
CA GLN A 469 -40.29 38.18 -25.04
C GLN A 469 -40.27 36.64 -25.06
N LEU A 470 -39.08 36.04 -24.88
CA LEU A 470 -38.95 34.59 -24.78
C LEU A 470 -39.65 34.00 -23.54
N LEU A 471 -39.56 34.67 -22.40
CA LEU A 471 -40.21 34.23 -21.16
C LEU A 471 -41.72 34.41 -21.19
N GLU A 472 -42.20 35.55 -21.74
CA GLU A 472 -43.63 35.85 -21.89
C GLU A 472 -44.33 34.89 -22.83
N ASN A 473 -43.65 34.45 -23.90
CA ASN A 473 -44.15 33.40 -24.82
C ASN A 473 -44.41 32.06 -24.10
N GLN A 474 -43.79 31.85 -22.93
CA GLN A 474 -44.01 30.68 -22.04
C GLN A 474 -44.95 30.99 -20.90
N ASN A 475 -45.72 32.11 -20.94
CA ASN A 475 -46.61 32.60 -19.89
C ASN A 475 -45.90 32.89 -18.53
N ILE A 476 -44.61 33.19 -18.56
CA ILE A 476 -43.87 33.61 -17.38
C ILE A 476 -43.95 35.13 -17.25
N LYS A 477 -44.44 35.59 -16.10
CA LYS A 477 -44.51 37.02 -15.83
C LYS A 477 -43.12 37.62 -15.65
N VAL A 478 -42.81 38.70 -16.37
CA VAL A 478 -41.54 39.42 -16.29
C VAL A 478 -41.73 40.78 -15.66
N GLN A 479 -40.80 41.17 -14.77
CA GLN A 479 -40.74 42.48 -14.16
C GLN A 479 -39.34 43.07 -14.39
N ILE A 480 -39.24 44.30 -14.86
CA ILE A 480 -37.97 45.00 -15.07
C ILE A 480 -37.93 46.18 -14.05
N ASN A 481 -36.88 46.20 -13.26
CA ASN A 481 -36.55 47.27 -12.35
C ASN A 481 -35.34 48.04 -12.91
N SER A 482 -35.45 49.30 -13.09
CA SER A 482 -34.37 50.18 -13.62
C SER A 482 -34.05 51.31 -12.65
#